data_427820aaaa48a19236c5178f825613aa
#
_entry.id   427820aaaa48a19236c5178f825613aa
#
_cell.length_a   1.000
_cell.length_b   1.000
_cell.length_c   1.000
_cell.angle_alpha   90.00
_cell.angle_beta   90.00
_cell.angle_gamma   90.00
#
_symmetry.space_group_name_H-M   'P 1'
#
loop_
_entity.id
_entity.type
_entity.pdbx_description
1 polymer ?
#
loop_
_entity_poly.entity_id
_entity_poly.type
_entity_poly.pdbx_seq_one_letter_code
_entity_poly.pdbx_strand_id
1 'polypeptide(L)'
;MRTEIQTGKKVFPRTVSFLLALLMLLGAMSTVGCGKEQVEEPSTVTDAPEETDNYQKDNLPDTLNYEGREFCTLYWNGAPFVEFEPEENATNALSQSVYERNDNVENRLNVVLTWRGIDGDNSHQTKFITYLESTIGSNLHEYDLVASYSMCAGAMAMRGYSVDLMSTDYFDYEQPWWPNELTSQAVVNNKLYFASGDISTNLLWNMYAVFYNKDLMEKLGITDNMATLVKNYQWDWDTMLSLSKDVYVDLDTIPGKSLGDQFGFGIYRVYADALFYGSGFRTVETDSATGELILSPTFGSGDVQSLIVEMLDYFETDDAWYDNGEGWSTKDYFVNDQFLFDLRPLYYAPQVIFAQDTKKEVNFGVLPVPMYYSDQGKYYTSVGFPYSIYSLPIDAKDISCSSAVLECLASEGYRKTTPVVFEQTMKLRYSEDDVVSAMFDVIRENLTFDLGRLFCSSFNKGAYSNATYYLFRTVAIAGNNPNWISIYKGEEGAMADVLDDIYTKLK
;
A
#
# COMPACT_ATOMS: atom_id res chain seq x y z
N MET A 1 18.11 -52.64 6.86
CA MET A 1 19.45 -52.08 6.84
C MET A 1 19.31 -50.60 7.25
N ARG A 2 19.58 -50.28 8.49
CA ARG A 2 19.55 -48.90 9.06
C ARG A 2 20.96 -48.37 8.90
N THR A 3 21.09 -47.14 8.34
CA THR A 3 22.35 -46.40 8.33
C THR A 3 22.15 -45.13 9.17
N GLU A 4 22.82 -45.10 10.31
CA GLU A 4 22.90 -43.95 11.19
C GLU A 4 23.82 -42.89 10.59
N ILE A 5 23.36 -41.63 10.58
CA ILE A 5 24.19 -40.48 10.25
C ILE A 5 24.56 -39.76 11.57
N GLN A 6 25.81 -39.81 11.95
CA GLN A 6 26.40 -39.13 13.07
C GLN A 6 26.55 -37.64 12.75
N THR A 7 25.96 -36.78 13.59
CA THR A 7 26.17 -35.32 13.60
C THR A 7 27.38 -34.98 14.47
N GLY A 8 28.49 -34.62 13.87
CA GLY A 8 29.68 -34.12 14.54
C GLY A 8 29.58 -32.62 14.87
N LYS A 9 29.40 -32.28 16.14
CA LYS A 9 29.57 -30.91 16.64
C LYS A 9 31.05 -30.54 16.65
N LYS A 10 31.46 -29.56 15.86
CA LYS A 10 32.78 -28.93 15.96
C LYS A 10 32.77 -27.90 17.11
N VAL A 11 33.49 -28.21 18.17
CA VAL A 11 33.78 -27.28 19.27
C VAL A 11 35.03 -26.46 18.88
N PHE A 12 34.89 -25.16 18.75
CA PHE A 12 36.05 -24.23 18.60
C PHE A 12 36.67 -23.95 19.96
N PRO A 13 38.00 -24.00 20.09
CA PRO A 13 38.65 -23.78 21.39
C PRO A 13 38.69 -22.30 21.75
N ARG A 14 38.32 -22.01 23.00
CA ARG A 14 38.24 -20.69 23.66
C ARG A 14 39.58 -19.92 23.80
N THR A 15 40.66 -20.42 23.20
CA THR A 15 42.03 -19.85 23.35
C THR A 15 42.35 -18.76 22.32
N VAL A 16 41.58 -18.54 21.28
CA VAL A 16 41.85 -17.53 20.24
C VAL A 16 41.32 -16.14 20.61
N SER A 17 40.32 -16.04 21.48
CA SER A 17 39.73 -14.75 21.89
C SER A 17 40.60 -13.97 22.91
N PHE A 18 41.52 -14.61 23.62
CA PHE A 18 42.39 -13.94 24.60
C PHE A 18 43.60 -13.28 23.97
N LEU A 19 44.07 -13.72 22.79
CA LEU A 19 45.22 -13.13 22.11
C LEU A 19 44.90 -11.85 21.34
N LEU A 20 43.66 -11.66 20.88
CA LEU A 20 43.23 -10.41 20.23
C LEU A 20 42.97 -9.26 21.20
N ALA A 21 42.56 -9.56 22.44
CA ALA A 21 42.38 -8.55 23.50
C ALA A 21 43.69 -8.01 24.04
N LEU A 22 44.79 -8.79 24.00
CA LEU A 22 46.12 -8.38 24.49
C LEU A 22 46.87 -7.50 23.48
N LEU A 23 46.56 -7.58 22.19
CA LEU A 23 47.17 -6.77 21.13
C LEU A 23 46.60 -5.35 21.03
N MET A 24 45.39 -5.11 21.56
CA MET A 24 44.80 -3.75 21.60
C MET A 24 45.21 -2.93 22.83
N LEU A 25 45.81 -3.55 23.85
CA LEU A 25 46.30 -2.86 25.06
C LEU A 25 47.73 -2.38 24.96
N LEU A 26 48.50 -2.74 23.94
CA LEU A 26 49.88 -2.35 23.73
C LEU A 26 50.08 -1.18 22.76
N GLY A 27 49.00 -0.64 22.16
CA GLY A 27 49.03 0.48 21.23
C GLY A 27 48.88 1.88 21.86
N ALA A 28 48.65 1.99 23.17
CA ALA A 28 48.25 3.26 23.82
C ALA A 28 49.31 3.89 24.73
N MET A 29 50.61 3.54 24.60
CA MET A 29 51.68 4.17 25.38
C MET A 29 52.86 4.57 24.49
N SER A 30 52.76 5.69 23.81
CA SER A 30 53.92 6.53 23.47
C SER A 30 53.44 7.81 22.79
N THR A 31 53.30 8.88 23.55
CA THR A 31 53.80 10.23 23.26
C THR A 31 53.50 11.13 24.46
N VAL A 32 54.48 11.27 25.34
CA VAL A 32 54.54 12.41 26.26
C VAL A 32 55.56 13.37 25.67
N GLY A 33 55.11 14.56 25.32
CA GLY A 33 55.93 15.68 24.89
C GLY A 33 55.34 16.97 25.49
N CYS A 34 56.08 17.63 26.35
CA CYS A 34 55.77 18.87 27.05
C CYS A 34 55.44 20.05 26.13
N GLY A 35 54.40 20.83 26.53
CA GLY A 35 54.16 22.18 26.06
C GLY A 35 52.96 22.77 26.81
N LYS A 36 53.20 23.66 27.76
CA LYS A 36 52.13 24.39 28.46
C LYS A 36 51.57 25.50 27.58
N GLU A 37 50.27 25.45 27.30
CA GLU A 37 49.43 26.62 27.11
C GLU A 37 48.03 26.27 27.57
N GLN A 38 47.47 27.07 28.48
CA GLN A 38 46.09 26.99 28.93
C GLN A 38 45.23 27.55 27.83
N VAL A 39 44.33 26.70 27.28
CA VAL A 39 43.17 27.12 26.50
C VAL A 39 41.95 26.54 27.20
N GLU A 40 41.06 27.43 27.60
CA GLU A 40 39.77 27.11 28.18
C GLU A 40 38.99 26.17 27.25
N GLU A 41 38.48 25.08 27.82
CA GLU A 41 37.52 24.20 27.12
C GLU A 41 36.21 24.98 26.91
N PRO A 42 35.68 25.07 25.69
CA PRO A 42 34.30 25.44 25.50
C PRO A 42 33.45 24.19 25.75
N SER A 43 32.80 24.15 26.90
CA SER A 43 31.68 23.30 27.15
C SER A 43 30.53 23.70 26.24
N THR A 44 30.38 23.03 25.11
CA THR A 44 29.14 22.96 24.39
C THR A 44 28.96 21.52 23.96
N VAL A 45 28.25 20.77 24.80
CA VAL A 45 27.39 19.70 24.33
C VAL A 45 26.38 20.43 23.48
N THR A 46 26.58 20.45 22.18
CA THR A 46 25.53 20.75 21.23
C THR A 46 24.57 19.56 21.32
N ASP A 47 23.49 19.74 22.07
CA ASP A 47 22.29 18.94 21.88
C ASP A 47 22.05 18.90 20.35
N ALA A 48 21.93 17.68 19.81
CA ALA A 48 21.43 17.52 18.46
C ALA A 48 20.12 18.33 18.39
N PRO A 49 19.84 19.03 17.28
CA PRO A 49 18.57 19.71 17.16
C PRO A 49 17.48 18.69 17.47
N GLU A 50 16.62 18.95 18.46
CA GLU A 50 15.35 18.22 18.55
C GLU A 50 14.70 18.37 17.18
N GLU A 51 14.54 17.26 16.46
CA GLU A 51 13.70 17.23 15.29
C GLU A 51 12.32 17.67 15.78
N THR A 52 11.97 18.90 15.46
CA THR A 52 10.63 19.39 15.71
C THR A 52 9.70 18.56 14.83
N ASP A 53 9.05 17.57 15.44
CA ASP A 53 8.01 16.76 14.84
C ASP A 53 6.87 17.70 14.44
N ASN A 54 6.88 18.16 13.18
CA ASN A 54 5.90 19.07 12.63
C ASN A 54 4.60 18.33 12.21
N TYR A 55 4.54 17.01 12.41
CA TYR A 55 3.37 16.21 12.08
C TYR A 55 2.29 16.34 13.16
N GLN A 56 1.04 16.34 12.72
CA GLN A 56 -0.11 16.39 13.61
C GLN A 56 -0.13 15.16 14.52
N LYS A 57 -0.39 15.39 15.82
CA LYS A 57 -0.61 14.32 16.81
C LYS A 57 -2.09 14.03 16.94
N ASP A 58 -2.41 12.82 17.40
CA ASP A 58 -3.78 12.46 17.74
C ASP A 58 -4.34 13.31 18.90
N ASN A 59 -5.66 13.28 19.07
CA ASN A 59 -6.40 13.99 20.09
C ASN A 59 -6.63 13.15 21.36
N LEU A 60 -5.91 12.03 21.51
CA LEU A 60 -6.06 11.17 22.69
C LEU A 60 -5.65 11.91 23.96
N PRO A 61 -6.43 11.79 25.07
CA PRO A 61 -6.07 12.37 26.34
C PRO A 61 -4.70 11.89 26.85
N ASP A 62 -3.86 12.80 27.30
CA ASP A 62 -2.54 12.46 27.88
C ASP A 62 -2.63 11.64 29.18
N THR A 63 -3.83 11.59 29.78
CA THR A 63 -4.10 10.83 31.00
C THR A 63 -4.45 9.36 30.77
N LEU A 64 -4.56 8.90 29.50
CA LEU A 64 -4.84 7.51 29.21
C LEU A 64 -3.70 6.63 29.69
N ASN A 65 -4.05 5.62 30.46
CA ASN A 65 -3.11 4.65 31.02
C ASN A 65 -3.85 3.33 31.26
N TYR A 66 -3.43 2.27 30.60
CA TYR A 66 -4.03 0.95 30.68
C TYR A 66 -3.24 -0.04 31.56
N GLU A 67 -2.38 0.49 32.45
CA GLU A 67 -1.74 -0.25 33.55
C GLU A 67 -0.90 -1.47 33.10
N GLY A 68 -0.29 -1.41 31.93
CA GLY A 68 0.52 -2.50 31.37
C GLY A 68 -0.32 -3.67 30.85
N ARG A 69 -1.58 -3.40 30.49
CA ARG A 69 -2.49 -4.41 29.94
C ARG A 69 -1.91 -4.99 28.64
N GLU A 70 -1.97 -6.31 28.52
CA GLU A 70 -1.71 -7.01 27.26
C GLU A 70 -2.81 -6.67 26.24
N PHE A 71 -2.41 -6.23 25.05
CA PHE A 71 -3.25 -5.88 23.92
C PHE A 71 -2.89 -6.77 22.73
N CYS A 72 -3.79 -7.67 22.36
CA CYS A 72 -3.51 -8.68 21.35
C CYS A 72 -4.17 -8.34 20.01
N THR A 73 -3.34 -8.25 18.95
CA THR A 73 -3.80 -8.09 17.57
C THR A 73 -3.74 -9.40 16.81
N LEU A 74 -4.88 -9.84 16.27
CA LEU A 74 -4.93 -10.91 15.28
C LEU A 74 -4.59 -10.32 13.90
N TYR A 75 -3.56 -10.84 13.22
CA TYR A 75 -3.19 -10.35 11.89
C TYR A 75 -3.05 -11.48 10.86
N TRP A 76 -3.20 -11.13 9.57
CA TRP A 76 -2.99 -12.04 8.46
C TRP A 76 -1.52 -12.21 8.13
N ASN A 77 -1.06 -13.48 8.05
CA ASN A 77 0.26 -13.82 7.56
C ASN A 77 0.34 -13.62 6.04
N GLY A 78 1.52 -13.29 5.56
CA GLY A 78 1.78 -13.10 4.14
C GLY A 78 1.75 -11.64 3.69
N ALA A 79 1.63 -10.69 4.62
CA ALA A 79 1.86 -9.28 4.33
C ALA A 79 3.28 -9.10 3.75
N PRO A 80 3.42 -8.54 2.53
CA PRO A 80 4.71 -8.49 1.85
C PRO A 80 5.71 -7.55 2.52
N PHE A 81 5.23 -6.58 3.30
CA PHE A 81 6.06 -5.61 4.01
C PHE A 81 5.79 -5.67 5.51
N VAL A 82 6.82 -5.37 6.31
CA VAL A 82 6.72 -5.35 7.77
C VAL A 82 5.67 -4.33 8.22
N GLU A 83 4.77 -4.78 9.10
CA GLU A 83 3.67 -3.96 9.60
C GLU A 83 3.36 -4.24 11.08
N PHE A 84 3.64 -5.45 11.58
CA PHE A 84 3.21 -5.93 12.89
C PHE A 84 4.37 -6.14 13.86
N GLU A 85 5.14 -7.19 13.66
CA GLU A 85 6.22 -7.67 14.54
C GLU A 85 7.59 -7.38 13.90
N PRO A 86 8.16 -6.16 14.05
CA PRO A 86 9.51 -5.91 13.58
C PRO A 86 10.54 -6.57 14.51
N GLU A 87 11.69 -6.96 13.97
CA GLU A 87 12.81 -7.38 14.80
C GLU A 87 13.39 -6.16 15.54
N GLU A 88 13.64 -6.27 16.84
CA GLU A 88 14.20 -5.21 17.70
C GLU A 88 15.52 -4.59 17.14
N ASN A 89 16.31 -5.41 16.47
CA ASN A 89 17.58 -5.00 15.87
C ASN A 89 17.54 -4.97 14.34
N ALA A 90 16.38 -4.67 13.77
CA ALA A 90 16.24 -4.57 12.33
C ALA A 90 17.16 -3.50 11.76
N THR A 91 17.85 -3.82 10.68
CA THR A 91 18.81 -2.92 10.02
C THR A 91 18.19 -2.07 8.93
N ASN A 92 16.96 -2.40 8.50
CA ASN A 92 16.25 -1.61 7.50
C ASN A 92 15.36 -0.53 8.15
N ALA A 93 15.31 0.64 7.53
CA ALA A 93 14.63 1.80 8.09
C ALA A 93 13.12 1.58 8.31
N LEU A 94 12.46 0.81 7.45
CA LEU A 94 11.03 0.54 7.59
C LEU A 94 10.75 -0.32 8.83
N SER A 95 11.50 -1.40 9.05
CA SER A 95 11.33 -2.22 10.24
C SER A 95 11.65 -1.44 11.52
N GLN A 96 12.67 -0.57 11.47
CA GLN A 96 13.00 0.30 12.58
C GLN A 96 11.85 1.28 12.88
N SER A 97 11.25 1.90 11.87
CA SER A 97 10.13 2.84 12.07
C SER A 97 8.87 2.17 12.59
N VAL A 98 8.61 0.91 12.19
CA VAL A 98 7.49 0.11 12.75
C VAL A 98 7.76 -0.26 14.20
N TYR A 99 9.01 -0.58 14.56
CA TYR A 99 9.41 -0.82 15.95
C TYR A 99 9.18 0.43 16.81
N GLU A 100 9.68 1.59 16.36
CA GLU A 100 9.50 2.87 17.06
C GLU A 100 8.02 3.26 17.20
N ARG A 101 7.22 3.03 16.17
CA ARG A 101 5.76 3.21 16.23
C ARG A 101 5.16 2.40 17.37
N ASN A 102 5.47 1.10 17.43
CA ASN A 102 4.91 0.20 18.42
C ASN A 102 5.37 0.59 19.84
N ASP A 103 6.67 0.86 20.02
CA ASP A 103 7.25 1.30 21.31
C ASP A 103 6.60 2.62 21.81
N ASN A 104 6.38 3.59 20.91
CA ASN A 104 5.70 4.83 21.26
C ASN A 104 4.26 4.59 21.75
N VAL A 105 3.51 3.70 21.10
CA VAL A 105 2.15 3.33 21.51
C VAL A 105 2.15 2.65 22.87
N GLU A 106 3.04 1.69 23.09
CA GLU A 106 3.20 0.99 24.38
C GLU A 106 3.51 1.96 25.53
N ASN A 107 4.48 2.84 25.30
CA ASN A 107 4.90 3.83 26.30
C ASN A 107 3.82 4.87 26.59
N ARG A 108 3.13 5.35 25.56
CA ARG A 108 2.12 6.40 25.70
C ARG A 108 0.85 5.91 26.40
N LEU A 109 0.37 4.74 26.03
CA LEU A 109 -0.89 4.20 26.55
C LEU A 109 -0.68 3.24 27.73
N ASN A 110 0.58 2.89 28.06
CA ASN A 110 0.95 1.87 29.03
C ASN A 110 0.21 0.55 28.74
N VAL A 111 0.39 0.02 27.53
CA VAL A 111 -0.05 -1.30 27.08
C VAL A 111 1.14 -2.16 26.69
N VAL A 112 0.96 -3.45 26.58
CA VAL A 112 1.95 -4.38 25.99
C VAL A 112 1.33 -4.96 24.72
N LEU A 113 1.86 -4.59 23.56
CA LEU A 113 1.37 -5.07 22.28
C LEU A 113 1.83 -6.51 22.03
N THR A 114 0.88 -7.37 21.74
CA THR A 114 1.13 -8.76 21.35
C THR A 114 0.45 -9.07 20.01
N TRP A 115 1.03 -10.01 19.29
CA TRP A 115 0.66 -10.24 17.90
C TRP A 115 0.40 -11.72 17.64
N ARG A 116 -0.69 -12.03 16.95
CA ARG A 116 -1.03 -13.38 16.56
C ARG A 116 -1.26 -13.46 15.05
N GLY A 117 -0.26 -13.97 14.32
CA GLY A 117 -0.37 -14.15 12.87
C GLY A 117 -0.99 -15.51 12.52
N ILE A 118 -1.94 -15.49 11.59
CA ILE A 118 -2.48 -16.69 10.96
C ILE A 118 -2.57 -16.49 9.43
N ASP A 119 -2.63 -17.60 8.69
CA ASP A 119 -2.80 -17.50 7.23
C ASP A 119 -4.13 -16.82 6.89
N GLY A 120 -4.07 -15.76 6.10
CA GLY A 120 -5.23 -14.93 5.78
C GLY A 120 -5.11 -14.19 4.46
N ASP A 121 -4.12 -14.52 3.62
CA ASP A 121 -3.93 -13.93 2.28
C ASP A 121 -5.08 -14.24 1.32
N ASN A 122 -4.92 -13.85 0.07
CA ASN A 122 -5.93 -14.07 -0.97
C ASN A 122 -6.43 -15.52 -1.08
N SER A 123 -5.56 -16.49 -0.82
CA SER A 123 -5.89 -17.93 -0.88
C SER A 123 -6.49 -18.47 0.42
N HIS A 124 -6.33 -17.75 1.53
CA HIS A 124 -6.67 -18.19 2.87
C HIS A 124 -7.75 -17.35 3.57
N GLN A 125 -8.48 -16.49 2.83
CA GLN A 125 -9.53 -15.61 3.37
C GLN A 125 -10.54 -16.37 4.25
N THR A 126 -11.09 -17.47 3.73
CA THR A 126 -12.06 -18.30 4.47
C THR A 126 -11.46 -18.84 5.77
N LYS A 127 -10.20 -19.25 5.75
CA LYS A 127 -9.49 -19.75 6.95
C LYS A 127 -9.41 -18.68 8.02
N PHE A 128 -9.02 -17.45 7.65
CA PHE A 128 -8.92 -16.31 8.57
C PHE A 128 -10.28 -15.96 9.18
N ILE A 129 -11.30 -15.80 8.34
CA ILE A 129 -12.65 -15.43 8.77
C ILE A 129 -13.25 -16.50 9.69
N THR A 130 -13.11 -17.80 9.35
CA THR A 130 -13.63 -18.91 10.18
C THR A 130 -12.89 -19.04 11.51
N TYR A 131 -11.58 -18.73 11.52
CA TYR A 131 -10.81 -18.70 12.77
C TYR A 131 -11.36 -17.61 13.71
N LEU A 132 -11.51 -16.38 13.23
CA LEU A 132 -12.10 -15.28 14.01
C LEU A 132 -13.52 -15.64 14.50
N GLU A 133 -14.35 -16.21 13.62
CA GLU A 133 -15.70 -16.69 13.95
C GLU A 133 -15.67 -17.66 15.15
N SER A 134 -14.72 -18.59 15.15
CA SER A 134 -14.62 -19.60 16.21
C SER A 134 -14.19 -19.00 17.56
N THR A 135 -13.32 -17.98 17.56
CA THR A 135 -12.90 -17.30 18.80
C THR A 135 -14.04 -16.47 19.38
N ILE A 136 -14.72 -15.68 18.56
CA ILE A 136 -15.90 -14.91 18.96
C ILE A 136 -17.02 -15.85 19.47
N GLY A 137 -17.34 -16.90 18.72
CA GLY A 137 -18.39 -17.87 19.09
C GLY A 137 -18.08 -18.64 20.37
N SER A 138 -16.81 -18.78 20.73
CA SER A 138 -16.37 -19.41 21.97
C SER A 138 -16.28 -18.40 23.13
N ASN A 139 -16.54 -17.12 22.89
CA ASN A 139 -16.47 -16.03 23.87
C ASN A 139 -15.13 -16.00 24.64
N LEU A 140 -14.04 -16.19 23.87
CA LEU A 140 -12.70 -16.30 24.46
C LEU A 140 -12.08 -14.92 24.74
N HIS A 141 -12.56 -13.85 24.09
CA HIS A 141 -12.03 -12.50 24.24
C HIS A 141 -10.50 -12.44 24.03
N GLU A 142 -9.99 -13.15 23.01
CA GLU A 142 -8.55 -13.30 22.80
C GLU A 142 -7.92 -12.06 22.13
N TYR A 143 -8.70 -11.37 21.31
CA TYR A 143 -8.19 -10.29 20.48
C TYR A 143 -8.85 -8.95 20.79
N ASP A 144 -8.05 -7.91 20.81
CA ASP A 144 -8.47 -6.52 21.00
C ASP A 144 -8.55 -5.77 19.67
N LEU A 145 -7.78 -6.22 18.65
CA LEU A 145 -7.73 -5.66 17.30
C LEU A 145 -7.58 -6.78 16.27
N VAL A 146 -8.16 -6.60 15.10
CA VAL A 146 -8.01 -7.51 13.95
C VAL A 146 -7.47 -6.72 12.77
N ALA A 147 -6.31 -7.14 12.24
CA ALA A 147 -5.72 -6.65 11.02
C ALA A 147 -5.85 -7.74 9.94
N SER A 148 -6.83 -7.62 9.07
CA SER A 148 -7.14 -8.63 8.05
C SER A 148 -6.65 -8.22 6.66
N TYR A 149 -6.41 -9.19 5.80
CA TYR A 149 -6.28 -8.94 4.36
C TYR A 149 -7.50 -8.19 3.84
N SER A 150 -7.30 -7.18 3.00
CA SER A 150 -8.34 -6.21 2.61
C SER A 150 -9.66 -6.83 2.14
N MET A 151 -9.61 -7.98 1.46
CA MET A 151 -10.81 -8.67 0.97
C MET A 151 -11.62 -9.40 2.07
N CYS A 152 -11.10 -9.48 3.30
CA CYS A 152 -11.81 -10.14 4.41
C CYS A 152 -12.76 -9.20 5.16
N ALA A 153 -12.44 -7.91 5.21
CA ALA A 153 -13.08 -6.94 6.09
C ALA A 153 -14.60 -6.83 5.87
N GLY A 154 -15.05 -6.69 4.62
CA GLY A 154 -16.47 -6.63 4.29
C GLY A 154 -17.23 -7.90 4.71
N ALA A 155 -16.62 -9.08 4.51
CA ALA A 155 -17.24 -10.34 4.91
C ALA A 155 -17.33 -10.51 6.43
N MET A 156 -16.37 -9.99 7.19
CA MET A 156 -16.41 -9.99 8.67
C MET A 156 -17.49 -9.03 9.17
N ALA A 157 -17.57 -7.82 8.60
CA ALA A 157 -18.61 -6.85 8.93
C ALA A 157 -20.02 -7.43 8.70
N MET A 158 -20.28 -8.04 7.53
CA MET A 158 -21.59 -8.66 7.21
C MET A 158 -21.96 -9.83 8.12
N ARG A 159 -21.01 -10.43 8.83
CA ARG A 159 -21.25 -11.49 9.83
C ARG A 159 -21.45 -10.93 11.23
N GLY A 160 -21.32 -9.61 11.40
CA GLY A 160 -21.46 -8.95 12.68
C GLY A 160 -20.26 -9.19 13.62
N TYR A 161 -19.05 -9.39 13.07
CA TYR A 161 -17.85 -9.64 13.88
C TYR A 161 -17.09 -8.36 14.23
N SER A 162 -17.47 -7.23 13.65
CA SER A 162 -16.79 -5.95 13.81
C SER A 162 -17.68 -4.92 14.52
N VAL A 163 -17.08 -4.15 15.41
CA VAL A 163 -17.72 -3.00 16.07
C VAL A 163 -17.84 -1.84 15.09
N ASP A 164 -18.87 -1.02 15.24
CA ASP A 164 -18.97 0.28 14.56
C ASP A 164 -17.95 1.25 15.15
N LEU A 165 -16.91 1.57 14.38
CA LEU A 165 -15.82 2.46 14.80
C LEU A 165 -16.30 3.87 15.13
N MET A 166 -17.33 4.38 14.41
CA MET A 166 -17.87 5.72 14.64
C MET A 166 -18.59 5.84 15.98
N SER A 167 -18.94 4.71 16.62
CA SER A 167 -19.55 4.69 17.95
C SER A 167 -18.55 4.54 19.09
N THR A 168 -17.25 4.46 18.78
CA THR A 168 -16.20 4.27 19.80
C THR A 168 -15.69 5.61 20.35
N ASP A 169 -15.02 5.57 21.51
CA ASP A 169 -14.65 6.79 22.24
C ASP A 169 -13.51 7.58 21.56
N TYR A 170 -12.63 6.91 20.82
CA TYR A 170 -11.35 7.52 20.42
C TYR A 170 -11.04 7.43 18.92
N PHE A 171 -11.83 6.74 18.11
CA PHE A 171 -11.61 6.72 16.66
C PHE A 171 -12.04 8.05 16.05
N ASP A 172 -11.08 8.81 15.51
CA ASP A 172 -11.30 10.13 14.91
C ASP A 172 -11.00 10.10 13.41
N TYR A 173 -12.02 9.79 12.62
CA TYR A 173 -11.90 9.63 11.17
C TYR A 173 -11.60 10.91 10.40
N GLU A 174 -11.64 12.09 11.05
CA GLU A 174 -11.29 13.37 10.43
C GLU A 174 -9.77 13.64 10.46
N GLN A 175 -9.00 12.77 11.09
CA GLN A 175 -7.55 12.93 11.20
C GLN A 175 -6.81 12.53 9.91
N PRO A 176 -5.65 13.15 9.60
CA PRO A 176 -4.95 12.98 8.32
C PRO A 176 -4.37 11.60 8.07
N TRP A 177 -4.29 10.73 9.07
CA TRP A 177 -3.86 9.34 8.91
C TRP A 177 -4.97 8.39 8.42
N TRP A 178 -6.21 8.87 8.41
CA TRP A 178 -7.34 8.17 7.81
C TRP A 178 -7.69 8.83 6.47
N PRO A 179 -7.61 8.10 5.33
CA PRO A 179 -8.00 8.66 4.04
C PRO A 179 -9.48 9.05 4.00
N ASN A 180 -9.77 10.28 3.63
CA ASN A 180 -11.15 10.79 3.56
C ASN A 180 -12.07 9.93 2.71
N GLU A 181 -11.56 9.42 1.57
CA GLU A 181 -12.33 8.59 0.65
C GLU A 181 -12.71 7.24 1.27
N LEU A 182 -11.88 6.65 2.16
CA LEU A 182 -12.26 5.40 2.84
C LEU A 182 -13.48 5.62 3.72
N THR A 183 -13.44 6.65 4.56
CA THR A 183 -14.53 6.91 5.50
C THR A 183 -15.80 7.31 4.77
N SER A 184 -15.71 8.13 3.72
CA SER A 184 -16.87 8.56 2.93
C SER A 184 -17.52 7.42 2.11
N GLN A 185 -16.73 6.42 1.70
CA GLN A 185 -17.21 5.31 0.86
C GLN A 185 -17.48 4.01 1.61
N ALA A 186 -16.80 3.77 2.74
CA ALA A 186 -17.00 2.54 3.53
C ALA A 186 -18.12 2.65 4.58
N VAL A 187 -18.68 3.84 4.80
CA VAL A 187 -19.80 4.06 5.73
C VAL A 187 -21.10 3.51 5.10
N VAL A 188 -21.74 2.58 5.81
CA VAL A 188 -23.03 2.02 5.45
C VAL A 188 -24.01 2.21 6.61
N ASN A 189 -25.16 2.79 6.39
CA ASN A 189 -26.16 3.09 7.43
C ASN A 189 -25.58 3.91 8.61
N ASN A 190 -24.74 4.89 8.31
CA ASN A 190 -24.02 5.71 9.30
C ASN A 190 -23.10 4.90 10.26
N LYS A 191 -22.62 3.75 9.82
CA LYS A 191 -21.69 2.90 10.57
C LYS A 191 -20.45 2.60 9.74
N LEU A 192 -19.30 2.57 10.41
CA LEU A 192 -18.01 2.20 9.83
C LEU A 192 -17.43 1.01 10.60
N TYR A 193 -17.33 -0.14 9.97
CA TYR A 193 -16.94 -1.38 10.63
C TYR A 193 -15.45 -1.71 10.51
N PHE A 194 -14.71 -0.94 9.76
CA PHE A 194 -13.28 -1.15 9.52
C PHE A 194 -12.64 0.12 8.95
N ALA A 195 -11.32 0.26 9.14
CA ALA A 195 -10.54 1.36 8.60
C ALA A 195 -9.16 0.88 8.13
N SER A 196 -8.55 1.64 7.23
CA SER A 196 -7.15 1.52 6.86
C SER A 196 -6.61 2.90 6.47
N GLY A 197 -5.31 3.07 6.57
CA GLY A 197 -4.63 4.34 6.32
C GLY A 197 -3.15 4.21 6.64
N ASP A 198 -2.54 5.23 7.21
CA ASP A 198 -1.11 5.22 7.54
C ASP A 198 -0.69 4.19 8.59
N ILE A 199 -1.64 3.58 9.29
CA ILE A 199 -1.40 2.40 10.14
C ILE A 199 -0.89 1.20 9.32
N SER A 200 -1.28 1.08 8.04
CA SER A 200 -0.90 -0.03 7.16
C SER A 200 0.23 0.35 6.23
N THR A 201 1.45 -0.11 6.51
CA THR A 201 2.59 0.02 5.60
C THR A 201 2.32 -0.65 4.26
N ASN A 202 1.58 -1.75 4.28
CA ASN A 202 1.20 -2.48 3.07
C ASN A 202 0.20 -1.69 2.20
N LEU A 203 -0.68 -0.87 2.78
CA LEU A 203 -1.52 0.04 2.02
C LEU A 203 -0.66 1.05 1.25
N LEU A 204 0.27 1.71 1.95
CA LEU A 204 1.15 2.72 1.35
C LEU A 204 1.97 2.15 0.19
N TRP A 205 2.55 0.96 0.37
CA TRP A 205 3.34 0.30 -0.67
C TRP A 205 2.50 -0.19 -1.87
N ASN A 206 1.23 -0.49 -1.67
CA ASN A 206 0.35 -0.98 -2.72
C ASN A 206 -0.46 0.12 -3.44
N MET A 207 -0.23 1.41 -3.16
CA MET A 207 -0.77 2.52 -3.95
C MET A 207 -0.27 2.43 -5.40
N TYR A 208 -1.17 2.51 -6.36
CA TYR A 208 -0.80 2.50 -7.78
C TYR A 208 -0.29 3.85 -8.24
N ALA A 209 0.75 3.81 -9.07
CA ALA A 209 1.38 4.99 -9.66
C ALA A 209 1.94 4.66 -11.05
N VAL A 210 2.28 5.67 -11.81
CA VAL A 210 2.99 5.52 -13.08
C VAL A 210 4.45 5.90 -12.87
N PHE A 211 5.33 4.95 -13.08
CA PHE A 211 6.78 5.18 -13.13
C PHE A 211 7.16 5.68 -14.52
N TYR A 212 8.02 6.69 -14.61
CA TYR A 212 8.54 7.16 -15.88
C TYR A 212 10.06 7.21 -15.89
N ASN A 213 10.65 6.85 -17.04
CA ASN A 213 12.09 6.79 -17.23
C ASN A 213 12.60 8.13 -17.79
N LYS A 214 13.30 8.90 -16.95
CA LYS A 214 13.84 10.22 -17.29
C LYS A 214 14.97 10.14 -18.32
N ASP A 215 15.79 9.07 -18.26
CA ASP A 215 16.88 8.86 -19.22
C ASP A 215 16.30 8.58 -20.62
N LEU A 216 15.21 7.80 -20.68
CA LEU A 216 14.53 7.52 -21.95
C LEU A 216 13.80 8.77 -22.48
N MET A 217 13.18 9.59 -21.61
CA MET A 217 12.61 10.89 -22.00
C MET A 217 13.67 11.77 -22.66
N GLU A 218 14.86 11.91 -22.04
CA GLU A 218 15.96 12.69 -22.59
C GLU A 218 16.42 12.15 -23.95
N LYS A 219 16.59 10.83 -24.06
CA LYS A 219 16.97 10.15 -25.31
C LYS A 219 15.96 10.38 -26.44
N LEU A 220 14.67 10.43 -26.12
CA LEU A 220 13.58 10.68 -27.07
C LEU A 220 13.35 12.16 -27.34
N GLY A 221 14.03 13.06 -26.63
CA GLY A 221 13.86 14.51 -26.77
C GLY A 221 12.55 15.03 -26.17
N ILE A 222 11.93 14.30 -25.25
CA ILE A 222 10.74 14.71 -24.52
C ILE A 222 11.18 15.70 -23.44
N THR A 223 10.74 16.95 -23.55
CA THR A 223 11.16 18.06 -22.67
C THR A 223 10.08 18.47 -21.67
N ASP A 224 8.97 17.78 -21.65
CA ASP A 224 7.86 18.06 -20.75
C ASP A 224 8.27 17.87 -19.28
N ASN A 225 7.93 18.86 -18.45
CA ASN A 225 8.09 18.73 -17.01
C ASN A 225 6.88 17.99 -16.43
N MET A 226 7.04 16.71 -16.18
CA MET A 226 5.96 15.81 -15.75
C MET A 226 5.26 16.30 -14.47
N ALA A 227 6.00 16.85 -13.52
CA ALA A 227 5.41 17.36 -12.30
C ALA A 227 4.60 18.65 -12.54
N THR A 228 4.98 19.47 -13.50
CA THR A 228 4.19 20.62 -13.93
C THR A 228 2.88 20.18 -14.59
N LEU A 229 2.91 19.12 -15.40
CA LEU A 229 1.68 18.55 -15.97
C LEU A 229 0.72 18.08 -14.88
N VAL A 230 1.23 17.36 -13.87
CA VAL A 230 0.41 16.92 -12.72
C VAL A 230 -0.15 18.13 -11.96
N LYS A 231 0.69 19.09 -11.59
CA LYS A 231 0.28 20.27 -10.84
C LYS A 231 -0.80 21.10 -11.52
N ASN A 232 -0.76 21.14 -12.85
CA ASN A 232 -1.71 21.89 -13.67
C ASN A 232 -2.93 21.06 -14.10
N TYR A 233 -3.08 19.82 -13.63
CA TYR A 233 -4.13 18.89 -14.06
C TYR A 233 -4.11 18.65 -15.59
N GLN A 234 -2.90 18.54 -16.16
CA GLN A 234 -2.66 18.24 -17.57
C GLN A 234 -2.08 16.84 -17.79
N TRP A 235 -1.86 16.09 -16.69
CA TRP A 235 -1.47 14.70 -16.75
C TRP A 235 -2.73 13.82 -16.82
N ASP A 236 -3.20 13.61 -18.03
CA ASP A 236 -4.37 12.82 -18.39
C ASP A 236 -4.03 11.69 -19.37
N TRP A 237 -5.02 10.88 -19.70
CA TRP A 237 -4.89 9.73 -20.59
C TRP A 237 -4.38 10.16 -21.97
N ASP A 238 -4.96 11.20 -22.55
CA ASP A 238 -4.54 11.72 -23.87
C ASP A 238 -3.09 12.20 -23.87
N THR A 239 -2.67 12.89 -22.82
CA THR A 239 -1.28 13.34 -22.65
C THR A 239 -0.34 12.14 -22.54
N MET A 240 -0.68 11.12 -21.75
CA MET A 240 0.13 9.90 -21.65
C MET A 240 0.24 9.19 -22.99
N LEU A 241 -0.87 9.02 -23.72
CA LEU A 241 -0.86 8.44 -25.07
C LEU A 241 -0.01 9.24 -26.05
N SER A 242 -0.12 10.57 -26.01
CA SER A 242 0.66 11.46 -26.89
C SER A 242 2.17 11.34 -26.65
N LEU A 243 2.60 11.27 -25.38
CA LEU A 243 4.01 11.12 -25.00
C LEU A 243 4.56 9.71 -25.29
N SER A 244 3.69 8.71 -25.26
CA SER A 244 4.04 7.31 -25.55
C SER A 244 4.08 6.97 -27.02
N LYS A 245 3.60 7.88 -27.88
CA LYS A 245 3.45 7.63 -29.30
C LYS A 245 4.80 7.56 -30.01
N ASP A 246 4.93 6.62 -30.94
CA ASP A 246 6.13 6.39 -31.77
C ASP A 246 7.40 6.09 -30.92
N VAL A 247 7.23 5.56 -29.70
CA VAL A 247 8.33 5.17 -28.78
C VAL A 247 8.81 3.75 -29.05
N TYR A 248 8.01 2.92 -29.68
CA TYR A 248 8.35 1.51 -29.95
C TYR A 248 9.65 1.38 -30.76
N VAL A 249 10.52 0.49 -30.29
CA VAL A 249 11.71 0.05 -31.04
C VAL A 249 11.87 -1.46 -30.85
N ASP A 250 11.91 -2.20 -31.96
CA ASP A 250 12.31 -3.62 -32.00
C ASP A 250 13.80 -3.72 -31.63
N LEU A 251 14.12 -4.23 -30.46
CA LEU A 251 15.47 -4.34 -29.91
C LEU A 251 16.04 -5.75 -29.97
N ASP A 252 15.23 -6.74 -30.28
CA ASP A 252 15.64 -8.14 -30.35
C ASP A 252 15.44 -8.73 -31.75
N THR A 253 15.56 -10.02 -31.89
CA THR A 253 15.40 -10.73 -33.16
C THR A 253 14.12 -11.56 -33.23
N ILE A 254 13.21 -11.38 -32.28
CA ILE A 254 11.95 -12.09 -32.18
C ILE A 254 10.93 -11.36 -33.05
N PRO A 255 10.33 -12.00 -34.05
CA PRO A 255 9.36 -11.33 -34.91
C PRO A 255 8.12 -10.82 -34.14
N GLY A 256 7.75 -9.56 -34.30
CA GLY A 256 6.62 -8.92 -33.64
C GLY A 256 6.97 -8.42 -32.23
N LYS A 257 6.00 -7.86 -31.50
CA LYS A 257 6.23 -7.34 -30.15
C LYS A 257 6.73 -8.44 -29.21
N SER A 258 7.80 -8.16 -28.52
CA SER A 258 8.34 -9.02 -27.45
C SER A 258 8.70 -8.18 -26.22
N LEU A 259 8.75 -8.79 -25.07
CA LEU A 259 9.12 -8.10 -23.82
C LEU A 259 10.56 -7.54 -23.85
N GLY A 260 11.39 -7.99 -24.79
CA GLY A 260 12.74 -7.48 -25.06
C GLY A 260 12.80 -6.13 -25.77
N ASP A 261 11.69 -5.63 -26.32
CA ASP A 261 11.62 -4.40 -27.10
C ASP A 261 11.47 -3.16 -26.23
N GLN A 262 11.50 -1.98 -26.85
CA GLN A 262 11.22 -0.70 -26.19
C GLN A 262 9.77 -0.28 -26.43
N PHE A 263 9.08 0.18 -25.38
CA PHE A 263 7.68 0.57 -25.40
C PHE A 263 7.45 1.94 -24.79
N GLY A 264 6.39 2.62 -25.22
CA GLY A 264 5.91 3.85 -24.63
C GLY A 264 5.23 3.61 -23.27
N PHE A 265 4.47 2.51 -23.14
CA PHE A 265 3.74 2.20 -21.92
C PHE A 265 3.71 0.69 -21.61
N GLY A 266 3.95 0.37 -20.36
CA GLY A 266 3.83 -1.00 -19.81
C GLY A 266 2.77 -1.11 -18.74
N ILE A 267 1.99 -2.19 -18.77
CA ILE A 267 1.00 -2.51 -17.76
C ILE A 267 0.76 -4.01 -17.64
N TYR A 268 0.65 -4.49 -16.40
CA TYR A 268 0.19 -5.85 -16.13
C TYR A 268 -1.33 -5.85 -15.89
N ARG A 269 -2.03 -6.86 -16.40
CA ARG A 269 -3.51 -6.97 -16.37
C ARG A 269 -4.16 -6.65 -15.01
N VAL A 270 -3.49 -7.02 -13.90
CA VAL A 270 -4.03 -6.79 -12.55
C VAL A 270 -4.08 -5.31 -12.19
N TYR A 271 -3.25 -4.49 -12.86
CA TYR A 271 -3.18 -3.05 -12.63
C TYR A 271 -4.14 -2.25 -13.52
N ALA A 272 -4.86 -2.89 -14.43
CA ALA A 272 -5.89 -2.24 -15.24
C ALA A 272 -6.96 -1.54 -14.38
N ASP A 273 -7.24 -2.08 -13.18
CA ASP A 273 -8.14 -1.43 -12.21
C ASP A 273 -7.71 0.00 -11.87
N ALA A 274 -6.39 0.27 -11.85
CA ALA A 274 -5.88 1.58 -11.52
C ALA A 274 -6.35 2.64 -12.52
N LEU A 275 -6.43 2.30 -13.81
CA LEU A 275 -6.95 3.21 -14.84
C LEU A 275 -8.45 3.47 -14.67
N PHE A 276 -9.24 2.44 -14.34
CA PHE A 276 -10.66 2.59 -14.07
C PHE A 276 -10.92 3.54 -12.89
N TYR A 277 -10.27 3.28 -11.74
CA TYR A 277 -10.46 4.13 -10.55
C TYR A 277 -9.79 5.50 -10.71
N GLY A 278 -8.65 5.57 -11.41
CA GLY A 278 -7.96 6.82 -11.77
C GLY A 278 -8.84 7.76 -12.59
N SER A 279 -9.72 7.19 -13.42
CA SER A 279 -10.74 7.93 -14.19
C SER A 279 -11.90 8.46 -13.34
N GLY A 280 -11.89 8.24 -12.04
CA GLY A 280 -12.99 8.66 -11.15
C GLY A 280 -14.22 7.74 -11.18
N PHE A 281 -14.20 6.65 -11.95
CA PHE A 281 -15.30 5.69 -11.97
C PHE A 281 -15.36 4.86 -10.68
N ARG A 282 -16.57 4.43 -10.33
CA ARG A 282 -16.84 3.59 -9.16
C ARG A 282 -17.75 2.45 -9.58
N THR A 283 -17.63 1.32 -8.88
CA THR A 283 -18.56 0.19 -9.09
C THR A 283 -19.81 0.32 -8.23
N VAL A 284 -19.65 0.86 -7.02
CA VAL A 284 -20.72 1.02 -6.02
C VAL A 284 -20.65 2.42 -5.42
N GLU A 285 -21.80 2.99 -5.16
CA GLU A 285 -21.98 4.29 -4.49
C GLU A 285 -23.08 4.19 -3.43
N THR A 286 -23.10 5.16 -2.54
CA THR A 286 -24.23 5.38 -1.63
C THR A 286 -25.18 6.41 -2.25
N ASP A 287 -26.45 6.06 -2.46
CA ASP A 287 -27.47 6.99 -2.92
C ASP A 287 -27.65 8.11 -1.88
N SER A 288 -27.41 9.34 -2.30
CA SER A 288 -27.42 10.51 -1.40
C SER A 288 -28.80 10.85 -0.84
N ALA A 289 -29.86 10.38 -1.47
CA ALA A 289 -31.25 10.65 -1.05
C ALA A 289 -31.78 9.57 -0.08
N THR A 290 -31.40 8.32 -0.27
CA THR A 290 -31.92 7.18 0.51
C THR A 290 -30.91 6.63 1.50
N GLY A 291 -29.60 6.85 1.28
CA GLY A 291 -28.51 6.22 2.01
C GLY A 291 -28.29 4.74 1.66
N GLU A 292 -29.00 4.22 0.67
CA GLU A 292 -28.88 2.85 0.20
C GLU A 292 -27.63 2.67 -0.68
N LEU A 293 -27.08 1.46 -0.67
CA LEU A 293 -26.01 1.10 -1.60
C LEU A 293 -26.60 0.82 -2.97
N ILE A 294 -26.04 1.44 -4.00
CA ILE A 294 -26.44 1.26 -5.40
C ILE A 294 -25.22 0.95 -6.26
N LEU A 295 -25.45 0.27 -7.38
CA LEU A 295 -24.46 0.25 -8.45
C LEU A 295 -24.26 1.67 -8.94
N SER A 296 -23.00 2.10 -9.07
CA SER A 296 -22.70 3.44 -9.55
C SER A 296 -23.35 3.67 -10.92
N PRO A 297 -24.07 4.78 -11.13
CA PRO A 297 -24.64 5.12 -12.43
C PRO A 297 -23.58 5.17 -13.55
N THR A 298 -22.34 5.48 -13.20
CA THR A 298 -21.23 5.53 -14.15
C THR A 298 -20.74 4.14 -14.54
N PHE A 299 -20.87 3.12 -13.67
CA PHE A 299 -20.33 1.79 -13.90
C PHE A 299 -20.90 1.13 -15.17
N GLY A 300 -22.20 1.25 -15.42
CA GLY A 300 -22.85 0.73 -16.62
C GLY A 300 -22.91 1.74 -17.79
N SER A 301 -22.16 2.84 -17.74
CA SER A 301 -22.26 3.94 -18.70
C SER A 301 -21.48 3.72 -20.00
N GLY A 302 -21.80 4.57 -20.99
CA GLY A 302 -21.03 4.69 -22.22
C GLY A 302 -19.60 5.19 -21.99
N ASP A 303 -19.36 5.94 -20.92
CA ASP A 303 -18.02 6.47 -20.59
C ASP A 303 -17.05 5.36 -20.20
N VAL A 304 -17.49 4.40 -19.37
CA VAL A 304 -16.70 3.21 -19.06
C VAL A 304 -16.48 2.35 -20.30
N GLN A 305 -17.48 2.26 -21.20
CA GLN A 305 -17.29 1.58 -22.48
C GLN A 305 -16.24 2.28 -23.33
N SER A 306 -16.23 3.63 -23.39
CA SER A 306 -15.22 4.39 -24.12
C SER A 306 -13.83 4.15 -23.56
N LEU A 307 -13.64 4.21 -22.23
CA LEU A 307 -12.36 3.88 -21.59
C LEU A 307 -11.88 2.47 -21.98
N ILE A 308 -12.78 1.46 -21.95
CA ILE A 308 -12.42 0.08 -22.32
C ILE A 308 -11.98 0.02 -23.78
N VAL A 309 -12.72 0.63 -24.70
CA VAL A 309 -12.38 0.64 -26.14
C VAL A 309 -11.02 1.29 -26.35
N GLU A 310 -10.78 2.47 -25.78
CA GLU A 310 -9.51 3.19 -25.90
C GLU A 310 -8.34 2.41 -25.31
N MET A 311 -8.52 1.77 -24.14
CA MET A 311 -7.49 0.91 -23.56
C MET A 311 -7.16 -0.27 -24.46
N LEU A 312 -8.18 -0.98 -24.97
CA LEU A 312 -7.97 -2.14 -25.83
C LEU A 312 -7.32 -1.75 -27.15
N ASP A 313 -7.79 -0.66 -27.78
CA ASP A 313 -7.20 -0.15 -29.03
C ASP A 313 -5.73 0.24 -28.82
N TYR A 314 -5.41 0.90 -27.69
CA TYR A 314 -4.04 1.28 -27.38
C TYR A 314 -3.14 0.06 -27.10
N PHE A 315 -3.63 -0.95 -26.39
CA PHE A 315 -2.86 -2.16 -26.10
C PHE A 315 -2.54 -3.00 -27.35
N GLU A 316 -3.31 -2.85 -28.42
CA GLU A 316 -3.02 -3.46 -29.71
C GLU A 316 -1.94 -2.72 -30.51
N THR A 317 -1.65 -1.44 -30.19
CA THR A 317 -0.57 -0.70 -30.87
C THR A 317 0.81 -1.25 -30.52
N ASP A 318 1.81 -0.90 -31.32
CA ASP A 318 3.19 -1.27 -31.03
C ASP A 318 3.75 -0.52 -29.80
N ASP A 319 3.23 0.67 -29.48
CA ASP A 319 3.72 1.51 -28.38
C ASP A 319 3.40 0.97 -26.99
N ALA A 320 2.50 -0.01 -26.86
CA ALA A 320 2.08 -0.55 -25.58
C ALA A 320 2.47 -2.00 -25.38
N TRP A 321 2.90 -2.34 -24.16
CA TRP A 321 3.01 -3.70 -23.66
C TRP A 321 1.94 -3.97 -22.61
N TYR A 322 0.90 -4.72 -23.00
CA TYR A 322 -0.11 -5.22 -22.09
C TYR A 322 0.18 -6.68 -21.75
N ASP A 323 0.57 -6.94 -20.50
CA ASP A 323 0.85 -8.29 -20.03
C ASP A 323 -0.43 -8.94 -19.47
N ASN A 324 -1.04 -9.78 -20.25
CA ASN A 324 -2.22 -10.57 -19.86
C ASN A 324 -1.86 -11.90 -19.13
N GLY A 325 -0.60 -12.17 -18.91
CA GLY A 325 -0.10 -13.43 -18.40
C GLY A 325 0.65 -13.35 -17.07
N GLU A 326 1.92 -13.68 -17.10
CA GLU A 326 2.74 -13.96 -15.93
C GLU A 326 3.75 -12.84 -15.57
N GLY A 327 3.57 -11.63 -16.08
CA GLY A 327 4.50 -10.53 -16.19
C GLY A 327 5.08 -9.88 -14.94
N TRP A 328 5.54 -10.65 -14.01
CA TRP A 328 6.19 -10.14 -12.80
C TRP A 328 7.63 -9.61 -13.03
N SER A 329 8.22 -9.88 -14.19
CA SER A 329 9.64 -9.60 -14.45
C SER A 329 9.94 -8.28 -15.18
N THR A 330 8.95 -7.42 -15.42
CA THR A 330 9.14 -6.17 -16.18
C THR A 330 10.09 -5.16 -15.51
N LYS A 331 10.37 -5.27 -14.20
CA LYS A 331 11.34 -4.42 -13.51
C LYS A 331 12.73 -4.42 -14.19
N ASP A 332 13.18 -5.59 -14.66
CA ASP A 332 14.46 -5.72 -15.33
C ASP A 332 14.48 -5.02 -16.70
N TYR A 333 13.31 -4.89 -17.31
CA TYR A 333 13.13 -4.21 -18.60
C TYR A 333 13.03 -2.70 -18.42
N PHE A 334 12.36 -2.21 -17.37
CA PHE A 334 12.33 -0.80 -17.04
C PHE A 334 13.73 -0.24 -16.73
N VAL A 335 14.55 -0.96 -15.95
CA VAL A 335 15.94 -0.57 -15.66
C VAL A 335 16.87 -0.64 -16.87
N ASN A 336 16.45 -1.28 -17.95
CA ASN A 336 17.17 -1.33 -19.24
C ASN A 336 16.64 -0.33 -20.30
N ASP A 337 15.88 0.69 -19.88
CA ASP A 337 15.28 1.72 -20.74
C ASP A 337 14.28 1.16 -21.77
N GLN A 338 13.57 0.10 -21.43
CA GLN A 338 12.62 -0.53 -22.35
C GLN A 338 11.19 -0.04 -22.16
N PHE A 339 10.89 0.71 -21.11
CA PHE A 339 9.60 1.34 -20.90
C PHE A 339 9.76 2.83 -20.58
N LEU A 340 9.04 3.68 -21.34
CA LEU A 340 8.95 5.10 -21.02
C LEU A 340 8.07 5.33 -19.78
N PHE A 341 6.89 4.72 -19.77
CA PHE A 341 5.97 4.69 -18.63
C PHE A 341 5.65 3.23 -18.23
N ASP A 342 5.57 2.96 -16.94
CA ASP A 342 5.19 1.63 -16.41
C ASP A 342 4.25 1.82 -15.21
N LEU A 343 3.00 1.33 -15.31
CA LEU A 343 2.01 1.43 -14.24
C LEU A 343 2.21 0.30 -13.24
N ARG A 344 2.58 0.68 -12.00
CA ARG A 344 2.95 -0.24 -10.92
C ARG A 344 2.51 0.25 -9.54
N PRO A 345 2.44 -0.64 -8.54
CA PRO A 345 2.39 -0.22 -7.14
C PRO A 345 3.72 0.43 -6.68
N LEU A 346 3.66 1.29 -5.69
CA LEU A 346 4.83 2.01 -5.17
C LEU A 346 5.96 1.10 -4.67
N TYR A 347 5.67 -0.12 -4.21
CA TYR A 347 6.72 -1.08 -3.81
C TYR A 347 7.68 -1.44 -4.95
N TYR A 348 7.36 -1.07 -6.17
CA TYR A 348 8.25 -1.24 -7.31
C TYR A 348 9.49 -0.32 -7.23
N ALA A 349 9.37 0.88 -6.64
CA ALA A 349 10.48 1.83 -6.51
C ALA A 349 11.73 1.23 -5.81
N PRO A 350 11.64 0.66 -4.59
CA PRO A 350 12.80 0.02 -3.99
C PRO A 350 13.32 -1.17 -4.81
N GLN A 351 12.47 -1.90 -5.53
CA GLN A 351 12.92 -3.01 -6.39
C GLN A 351 13.76 -2.50 -7.57
N VAL A 352 13.37 -1.37 -8.18
CA VAL A 352 14.15 -0.70 -9.24
C VAL A 352 15.47 -0.19 -8.67
N ILE A 353 15.46 0.44 -7.49
CA ILE A 353 16.65 0.94 -6.81
C ILE A 353 17.63 -0.20 -6.52
N PHE A 354 17.19 -1.34 -5.97
CA PHE A 354 18.05 -2.50 -5.70
C PHE A 354 18.56 -3.18 -6.97
N ALA A 355 17.78 -3.21 -8.05
CA ALA A 355 18.23 -3.76 -9.32
C ALA A 355 19.40 -2.96 -9.92
N GLN A 356 19.49 -1.67 -9.63
CA GLN A 356 20.56 -0.78 -10.08
C GLN A 356 21.94 -1.13 -9.48
N ASP A 357 22.01 -1.67 -8.28
CA ASP A 357 23.28 -2.05 -7.63
C ASP A 357 24.08 -3.10 -8.42
N THR A 358 23.43 -3.77 -9.36
CA THR A 358 24.02 -4.86 -10.14
C THR A 358 24.22 -4.57 -11.63
N LYS A 359 23.64 -3.49 -12.21
CA LYS A 359 23.64 -3.27 -13.66
C LYS A 359 23.82 -1.80 -14.05
N LYS A 360 22.75 -1.07 -14.26
CA LYS A 360 22.69 0.31 -14.73
C LYS A 360 21.85 1.13 -13.78
N GLU A 361 22.32 2.29 -13.45
CA GLU A 361 21.52 3.27 -12.71
C GLU A 361 20.47 3.87 -13.66
N VAL A 362 19.19 3.80 -13.29
CA VAL A 362 18.08 4.40 -14.03
C VAL A 362 17.57 5.62 -13.27
N ASN A 363 17.51 6.72 -13.96
CA ASN A 363 16.90 7.94 -13.46
C ASN A 363 15.40 7.90 -13.76
N PHE A 364 14.57 7.70 -12.73
CA PHE A 364 13.13 7.62 -12.89
C PHE A 364 12.38 8.64 -12.04
N GLY A 365 11.11 8.83 -12.30
CA GLY A 365 10.20 9.54 -11.42
C GLY A 365 8.90 8.76 -11.27
N VAL A 366 8.02 9.25 -10.40
CA VAL A 366 6.74 8.64 -10.09
C VAL A 366 5.65 9.70 -10.22
N LEU A 367 4.53 9.33 -10.83
CA LEU A 367 3.37 10.19 -11.10
C LEU A 367 2.12 9.51 -10.57
N PRO A 368 1.05 10.26 -10.24
CA PRO A 368 -0.25 9.65 -10.02
C PRO A 368 -0.72 8.93 -11.29
N VAL A 369 -1.67 8.03 -11.16
CA VAL A 369 -2.40 7.48 -12.31
C VAL A 369 -3.04 8.64 -13.08
N PRO A 370 -2.93 8.69 -14.43
CA PRO A 370 -3.46 9.81 -15.20
C PRO A 370 -4.99 9.93 -15.03
N MET A 371 -5.48 11.15 -15.08
CA MET A 371 -6.92 11.40 -15.21
C MET A 371 -7.40 10.87 -16.56
N TYR A 372 -8.67 10.50 -16.66
CA TYR A 372 -9.28 10.14 -17.96
C TYR A 372 -9.73 11.38 -18.70
N TYR A 373 -10.41 12.30 -18.01
CA TYR A 373 -10.87 13.55 -18.58
C TYR A 373 -9.97 14.71 -18.19
N SER A 374 -9.65 15.59 -19.13
CA SER A 374 -8.84 16.79 -18.88
C SER A 374 -9.48 17.76 -17.87
N ASP A 375 -10.80 17.72 -17.72
CA ASP A 375 -11.59 18.54 -16.77
C ASP A 375 -11.96 17.79 -15.48
N GLN A 376 -11.41 16.58 -15.25
CA GLN A 376 -11.65 15.80 -14.03
C GLN A 376 -11.28 16.55 -12.75
N GLY A 377 -10.22 17.38 -12.80
CA GLY A 377 -9.81 18.31 -11.74
C GLY A 377 -9.33 17.65 -10.44
N LYS A 378 -9.19 16.31 -10.43
CA LYS A 378 -8.67 15.54 -9.29
C LYS A 378 -8.06 14.23 -9.78
N TYR A 379 -6.93 13.86 -9.20
CA TYR A 379 -6.38 12.50 -9.36
C TYR A 379 -7.07 11.54 -8.39
N TYR A 380 -7.07 10.25 -8.72
CA TYR A 380 -7.54 9.20 -7.84
C TYR A 380 -6.52 8.06 -7.81
N THR A 381 -6.14 7.66 -6.63
CA THR A 381 -5.17 6.58 -6.39
C THR A 381 -5.86 5.38 -5.80
N SER A 382 -5.98 4.31 -6.56
CA SER A 382 -6.43 3.03 -6.04
C SER A 382 -5.28 2.19 -5.49
N VAL A 383 -5.61 1.14 -4.74
CA VAL A 383 -4.66 0.30 -4.00
C VAL A 383 -4.77 -1.15 -4.44
N GLY A 384 -3.63 -1.83 -4.57
CA GLY A 384 -3.60 -3.29 -4.72
C GLY A 384 -4.15 -3.99 -3.47
N PHE A 385 -4.63 -5.23 -3.62
CA PHE A 385 -5.28 -5.95 -2.51
C PHE A 385 -4.39 -6.36 -1.33
N PRO A 386 -3.08 -6.62 -1.46
CA PRO A 386 -2.25 -7.08 -0.34
C PRO A 386 -1.98 -5.98 0.70
N TYR A 387 -3.02 -5.44 1.35
CA TYR A 387 -2.90 -4.49 2.46
C TYR A 387 -3.83 -4.86 3.60
N SER A 388 -3.55 -4.32 4.79
CA SER A 388 -4.33 -4.60 5.99
C SER A 388 -5.48 -3.62 6.15
N ILE A 389 -6.63 -4.15 6.48
CA ILE A 389 -7.77 -3.41 7.01
C ILE A 389 -7.97 -3.80 8.47
N TYR A 390 -8.13 -2.79 9.32
CA TYR A 390 -8.24 -2.92 10.76
C TYR A 390 -9.70 -2.84 11.21
N SER A 391 -10.09 -3.71 12.14
CA SER A 391 -11.41 -3.71 12.75
C SER A 391 -11.32 -4.11 14.23
N LEU A 392 -12.26 -3.64 15.03
CA LEU A 392 -12.39 -4.06 16.42
C LEU A 392 -13.36 -5.25 16.50
N PRO A 393 -12.94 -6.41 17.01
CA PRO A 393 -13.84 -7.55 17.16
C PRO A 393 -14.91 -7.27 18.22
N ILE A 394 -16.14 -7.76 18.02
CA ILE A 394 -17.28 -7.48 18.91
C ILE A 394 -17.09 -8.05 20.33
N ASP A 395 -16.21 -9.02 20.49
CA ASP A 395 -15.88 -9.64 21.78
C ASP A 395 -14.57 -9.10 22.39
N ALA A 396 -14.00 -8.00 21.86
CA ALA A 396 -12.84 -7.36 22.49
C ALA A 396 -13.16 -7.00 23.96
N LYS A 397 -12.20 -7.22 24.87
CA LYS A 397 -12.39 -7.03 26.30
C LYS A 397 -12.75 -5.61 26.69
N ASP A 398 -12.24 -4.64 25.95
CA ASP A 398 -12.38 -3.22 26.23
C ASP A 398 -12.31 -2.42 24.91
N ILE A 399 -13.46 -2.10 24.38
CA ILE A 399 -13.60 -1.37 23.10
C ILE A 399 -13.01 0.04 23.20
N SER A 400 -13.07 0.67 24.38
CA SER A 400 -12.48 2.00 24.58
C SER A 400 -10.95 1.91 24.46
N CYS A 401 -10.31 0.95 25.13
CA CYS A 401 -8.88 0.70 24.96
C CYS A 401 -8.54 0.35 23.51
N SER A 402 -9.34 -0.53 22.88
CA SER A 402 -9.09 -0.94 21.49
C SER A 402 -9.14 0.23 20.51
N SER A 403 -10.11 1.15 20.67
CA SER A 403 -10.19 2.36 19.82
C SER A 403 -9.04 3.33 20.07
N ALA A 404 -8.59 3.48 21.34
CA ALA A 404 -7.44 4.34 21.65
C ALA A 404 -6.13 3.79 21.05
N VAL A 405 -5.90 2.47 21.14
CA VAL A 405 -4.70 1.84 20.55
C VAL A 405 -4.74 1.92 19.03
N LEU A 406 -5.90 1.68 18.39
CA LEU A 406 -6.07 1.81 16.93
C LEU A 406 -5.73 3.22 16.46
N GLU A 407 -6.26 4.25 17.13
CA GLU A 407 -6.01 5.67 16.81
C GLU A 407 -4.55 6.04 17.01
N CYS A 408 -3.95 5.62 18.13
CA CYS A 408 -2.55 5.88 18.43
C CYS A 408 -1.60 5.19 17.42
N LEU A 409 -1.87 3.93 17.04
CA LEU A 409 -1.10 3.21 16.02
C LEU A 409 -1.15 3.93 14.66
N ALA A 410 -2.31 4.46 14.28
CA ALA A 410 -2.48 5.18 13.03
C ALA A 410 -1.76 6.53 13.04
N SER A 411 -1.89 7.30 14.13
CA SER A 411 -1.18 8.57 14.33
C SER A 411 0.34 8.38 14.33
N GLU A 412 0.86 7.37 15.05
CA GLU A 412 2.28 7.04 15.06
C GLU A 412 2.75 6.51 13.70
N GLY A 413 1.89 5.77 12.99
CA GLY A 413 2.14 5.35 11.59
C GLY A 413 2.36 6.55 10.68
N TYR A 414 1.48 7.52 10.74
CA TYR A 414 1.58 8.78 9.99
C TYR A 414 2.87 9.54 10.28
N ARG A 415 3.30 9.58 11.53
CA ARG A 415 4.49 10.33 11.96
C ARG A 415 5.81 9.58 11.78
N LYS A 416 5.81 8.24 11.81
CA LYS A 416 7.02 7.42 11.82
C LYS A 416 7.20 6.57 10.58
N THR A 417 6.17 5.80 10.18
CA THR A 417 6.32 4.85 9.06
C THR A 417 6.08 5.48 7.70
N THR A 418 5.10 6.36 7.57
CA THR A 418 4.78 7.04 6.30
C THR A 418 5.95 7.87 5.76
N PRO A 419 6.67 8.68 6.57
CA PRO A 419 7.86 9.39 6.10
C PRO A 419 8.95 8.45 5.58
N VAL A 420 9.15 7.28 6.21
CA VAL A 420 10.15 6.31 5.77
C VAL A 420 9.76 5.67 4.44
N VAL A 421 8.49 5.29 4.26
CA VAL A 421 7.98 4.80 2.97
C VAL A 421 8.18 5.86 1.88
N PHE A 422 7.83 7.11 2.19
CA PHE A 422 8.04 8.24 1.32
C PHE A 422 9.53 8.43 0.93
N GLU A 423 10.44 8.44 1.91
CA GLU A 423 11.86 8.61 1.66
C GLU A 423 12.45 7.46 0.84
N GLN A 424 12.07 6.23 1.12
CA GLN A 424 12.52 5.07 0.36
C GLN A 424 11.97 5.04 -1.07
N THR A 425 10.78 5.59 -1.30
CA THR A 425 10.14 5.61 -2.62
C THR A 425 10.66 6.76 -3.49
N MET A 426 10.84 7.94 -2.90
CA MET A 426 11.02 9.19 -3.63
C MET A 426 12.37 9.88 -3.40
N LYS A 427 12.99 9.74 -2.22
CA LYS A 427 14.10 10.60 -1.80
C LYS A 427 15.50 10.00 -1.86
N LEU A 428 15.68 8.70 -1.75
CA LEU A 428 17.04 8.12 -1.62
C LEU A 428 17.98 8.43 -2.78
N ARG A 429 17.47 8.92 -3.92
CA ARG A 429 18.30 9.34 -5.06
C ARG A 429 17.90 10.67 -5.72
N TYR A 430 16.85 11.35 -5.25
CA TYR A 430 16.26 12.52 -5.94
C TYR A 430 16.06 13.74 -5.04
N SER A 431 16.85 13.87 -3.98
CA SER A 431 16.71 14.88 -2.91
C SER A 431 16.93 16.35 -3.35
N GLU A 432 17.12 16.61 -4.62
CA GLU A 432 17.33 17.99 -5.13
C GLU A 432 16.06 18.61 -5.73
N ASP A 433 14.93 17.88 -5.80
CA ASP A 433 13.73 18.37 -6.47
C ASP A 433 12.50 18.30 -5.54
N ASP A 434 12.14 19.45 -4.96
CA ASP A 434 10.90 19.62 -4.16
C ASP A 434 9.64 19.18 -4.90
N VAL A 435 9.72 19.06 -6.22
CA VAL A 435 8.62 18.72 -7.11
C VAL A 435 8.32 17.21 -7.09
N VAL A 436 9.35 16.38 -6.94
CA VAL A 436 9.16 14.91 -6.81
C VAL A 436 8.54 14.57 -5.45
N SER A 437 8.89 15.32 -4.42
CA SER A 437 8.27 15.22 -3.09
C SER A 437 6.76 15.43 -3.17
N ALA A 438 6.31 16.44 -3.90
CA ALA A 438 4.90 16.73 -4.08
C ALA A 438 4.11 15.62 -4.78
N MET A 439 4.76 14.74 -5.57
CA MET A 439 4.05 13.65 -6.27
C MET A 439 3.57 12.56 -5.32
N PHE A 440 4.36 12.24 -4.30
CA PHE A 440 3.91 11.27 -3.29
C PHE A 440 2.71 11.80 -2.51
N ASP A 441 2.73 13.07 -2.13
CA ASP A 441 1.60 13.69 -1.45
C ASP A 441 0.35 13.65 -2.32
N VAL A 442 0.47 13.98 -3.62
CA VAL A 442 -0.65 13.87 -4.57
C VAL A 442 -1.18 12.44 -4.64
N ILE A 443 -0.30 11.42 -4.68
CA ILE A 443 -0.71 10.02 -4.75
C ILE A 443 -1.42 9.62 -3.45
N ARG A 444 -0.86 9.93 -2.28
CA ARG A 444 -1.38 9.54 -0.98
C ARG A 444 -2.68 10.27 -0.61
N GLU A 445 -2.74 11.57 -0.80
CA GLU A 445 -3.91 12.40 -0.43
C GLU A 445 -5.14 12.10 -1.29
N ASN A 446 -4.93 11.53 -2.48
CA ASN A 446 -5.99 11.13 -3.41
C ASN A 446 -6.29 9.63 -3.39
N LEU A 447 -5.90 8.94 -2.29
CA LEU A 447 -6.31 7.57 -2.05
C LEU A 447 -7.82 7.42 -2.15
N THR A 448 -8.26 6.45 -2.95
CA THR A 448 -9.67 6.17 -3.18
C THR A 448 -9.99 4.71 -2.97
N PHE A 449 -11.18 4.46 -2.49
CA PHE A 449 -11.70 3.13 -2.23
C PHE A 449 -13.00 2.92 -3.00
N ASP A 450 -13.40 1.66 -3.09
CA ASP A 450 -14.65 1.29 -3.76
C ASP A 450 -15.31 0.17 -2.96
N LEU A 451 -16.58 0.34 -2.60
CA LEU A 451 -17.34 -0.64 -1.83
C LEU A 451 -17.40 -2.00 -2.53
N GLY A 452 -17.48 -2.01 -3.86
CA GLY A 452 -17.44 -3.24 -4.63
C GLY A 452 -16.13 -4.00 -4.50
N ARG A 453 -15.01 -3.31 -4.19
CA ARG A 453 -13.72 -3.94 -3.86
C ARG A 453 -13.67 -4.39 -2.39
N LEU A 454 -14.11 -3.56 -1.46
CA LEU A 454 -14.12 -3.85 -0.02
C LEU A 454 -15.02 -5.05 0.31
N PHE A 455 -16.14 -5.20 -0.39
CA PHE A 455 -17.07 -6.32 -0.25
C PHE A 455 -16.95 -7.37 -1.36
N CYS A 456 -15.85 -7.39 -2.13
CA CYS A 456 -15.70 -8.25 -3.29
C CYS A 456 -15.88 -9.75 -3.00
N SER A 457 -15.54 -10.22 -1.80
CA SER A 457 -15.81 -11.59 -1.38
C SER A 457 -17.30 -11.94 -1.33
N SER A 458 -18.17 -10.96 -1.15
CA SER A 458 -19.63 -11.11 -1.19
C SER A 458 -20.17 -11.21 -2.61
N PHE A 459 -19.55 -10.50 -3.55
CA PHE A 459 -19.89 -10.55 -4.96
C PHE A 459 -19.35 -11.81 -5.67
N ASN A 460 -18.25 -12.36 -5.19
CA ASN A 460 -17.56 -13.50 -5.82
C ASN A 460 -18.11 -14.85 -5.36
N LYS A 461 -19.43 -15.04 -5.40
CA LYS A 461 -20.09 -16.29 -5.01
C LYS A 461 -20.78 -16.95 -6.20
N GLY A 462 -20.33 -18.13 -6.59
CA GLY A 462 -21.01 -18.95 -7.61
C GLY A 462 -21.09 -18.23 -8.97
N ALA A 463 -22.29 -17.89 -9.41
CA ALA A 463 -22.54 -17.21 -10.67
C ALA A 463 -21.97 -15.77 -10.74
N TYR A 464 -21.62 -15.17 -9.61
CA TYR A 464 -21.11 -13.80 -9.50
C TYR A 464 -19.58 -13.72 -9.44
N SER A 465 -18.87 -14.76 -9.85
CA SER A 465 -17.41 -14.81 -9.82
C SER A 465 -16.70 -13.70 -10.60
N ASN A 466 -17.43 -13.02 -11.50
CA ASN A 466 -16.91 -11.91 -12.30
C ASN A 466 -17.57 -10.56 -11.97
N ALA A 467 -18.27 -10.45 -10.84
CA ALA A 467 -18.98 -9.22 -10.49
C ALA A 467 -18.03 -8.06 -10.10
N THR A 468 -18.55 -6.84 -10.13
CA THR A 468 -17.86 -5.59 -9.82
C THR A 468 -16.55 -5.38 -10.62
N TYR A 469 -15.42 -5.04 -9.98
CA TYR A 469 -14.16 -4.77 -10.67
C TYR A 469 -13.63 -5.97 -11.49
N TYR A 470 -14.00 -7.22 -11.16
CA TYR A 470 -13.66 -8.39 -11.98
C TYR A 470 -14.32 -8.33 -13.36
N LEU A 471 -15.51 -7.74 -13.43
CA LEU A 471 -16.23 -7.57 -14.69
C LEU A 471 -15.41 -6.70 -15.64
N PHE A 472 -14.89 -5.58 -15.15
CA PHE A 472 -14.01 -4.70 -15.90
C PHE A 472 -12.69 -5.39 -16.26
N ARG A 473 -11.92 -5.81 -15.26
CA ARG A 473 -10.56 -6.34 -15.44
C ARG A 473 -10.53 -7.65 -16.21
N THR A 474 -11.38 -8.61 -15.85
CA THR A 474 -11.28 -9.98 -16.34
C THR A 474 -12.13 -10.20 -17.58
N VAL A 475 -13.36 -9.67 -17.61
CA VAL A 475 -14.28 -9.91 -18.73
C VAL A 475 -14.05 -8.93 -19.86
N ALA A 476 -13.92 -7.62 -19.56
CA ALA A 476 -13.71 -6.62 -20.59
C ALA A 476 -12.24 -6.57 -21.03
N ILE A 477 -11.32 -6.21 -20.15
CA ILE A 477 -9.92 -5.95 -20.53
C ILE A 477 -9.18 -7.24 -20.85
N ALA A 478 -9.05 -8.17 -19.90
CA ALA A 478 -8.32 -9.42 -20.14
C ALA A 478 -8.99 -10.34 -21.15
N GLY A 479 -10.31 -10.26 -21.28
CA GLY A 479 -11.09 -10.96 -22.29
C GLY A 479 -11.10 -10.30 -23.67
N ASN A 480 -10.49 -9.14 -23.83
CA ASN A 480 -10.49 -8.32 -25.06
C ASN A 480 -11.91 -8.11 -25.60
N ASN A 481 -12.83 -7.69 -24.71
CA ASN A 481 -14.25 -7.55 -25.04
C ASN A 481 -14.76 -6.12 -24.84
N PRO A 482 -14.90 -5.33 -25.90
CA PRO A 482 -15.34 -3.93 -25.81
C PRO A 482 -16.84 -3.75 -25.56
N ASN A 483 -17.65 -4.83 -25.52
CA ASN A 483 -19.12 -4.74 -25.42
C ASN A 483 -19.58 -4.54 -23.97
N TRP A 484 -19.03 -3.53 -23.30
CA TRP A 484 -19.23 -3.27 -21.88
C TRP A 484 -20.69 -3.19 -21.46
N ILE A 485 -21.50 -2.42 -22.18
CA ILE A 485 -22.93 -2.24 -21.83
C ILE A 485 -23.66 -3.58 -21.78
N SER A 486 -23.36 -4.49 -22.70
CA SER A 486 -23.96 -5.83 -22.72
C SER A 486 -23.47 -6.70 -21.56
N ILE A 487 -22.16 -6.64 -21.25
CA ILE A 487 -21.56 -7.35 -20.13
C ILE A 487 -22.19 -6.90 -18.82
N TYR A 488 -22.23 -5.58 -18.59
CA TYR A 488 -22.80 -4.98 -17.38
C TYR A 488 -24.29 -5.37 -17.21
N LYS A 489 -25.11 -5.23 -18.25
CA LYS A 489 -26.54 -5.58 -18.22
C LYS A 489 -26.78 -7.04 -17.90
N GLY A 490 -25.87 -7.92 -18.25
CA GLY A 490 -25.96 -9.36 -17.91
C GLY A 490 -25.81 -9.63 -16.42
N GLU A 491 -25.09 -8.78 -15.68
CA GLU A 491 -24.73 -8.98 -14.27
C GLU A 491 -25.41 -7.95 -13.33
N GLU A 492 -26.01 -6.89 -13.86
CA GLU A 492 -26.57 -5.76 -13.10
C GLU A 492 -27.54 -6.22 -12.00
N GLY A 493 -28.52 -7.06 -12.35
CA GLY A 493 -29.53 -7.54 -11.39
C GLY A 493 -28.90 -8.35 -10.25
N ALA A 494 -27.98 -9.21 -10.60
CA ALA A 494 -27.29 -10.05 -9.63
C ALA A 494 -26.38 -9.25 -8.68
N MET A 495 -25.72 -8.22 -9.19
CA MET A 495 -24.91 -7.30 -8.37
C MET A 495 -25.80 -6.45 -7.44
N ALA A 496 -26.97 -6.00 -7.92
CA ALA A 496 -27.94 -5.26 -7.12
C ALA A 496 -28.48 -6.10 -5.95
N ASP A 497 -28.80 -7.38 -6.18
CA ASP A 497 -29.23 -8.31 -5.11
C ASP A 497 -28.15 -8.46 -4.01
N VAL A 498 -26.87 -8.47 -4.38
CA VAL A 498 -25.76 -8.52 -3.41
C VAL A 498 -25.65 -7.22 -2.61
N LEU A 499 -25.86 -6.07 -3.24
CA LEU A 499 -25.87 -4.77 -2.53
C LEU A 499 -26.98 -4.68 -1.51
N ASP A 500 -28.18 -5.16 -1.85
CA ASP A 500 -29.30 -5.22 -0.91
C ASP A 500 -29.00 -6.15 0.29
N ASP A 501 -28.37 -7.31 0.05
CA ASP A 501 -27.92 -8.21 1.13
C ASP A 501 -26.88 -7.53 2.04
N ILE A 502 -25.89 -6.81 1.47
CA ILE A 502 -24.89 -6.03 2.23
C ILE A 502 -25.59 -4.97 3.08
N TYR A 503 -26.42 -4.14 2.45
CA TYR A 503 -27.13 -3.06 3.10
C TYR A 503 -28.00 -3.56 4.25
N THR A 504 -28.75 -4.65 4.01
CA THR A 504 -29.63 -5.27 5.01
C THR A 504 -28.88 -5.84 6.21
N LYS A 505 -27.71 -6.47 5.98
CA LYS A 505 -26.91 -7.06 7.06
C LYS A 505 -26.14 -6.03 7.88
N LEU A 506 -25.83 -4.88 7.29
CA LEU A 506 -25.13 -3.79 7.98
C LEU A 506 -26.08 -2.73 8.57
N LYS A 507 -27.37 -2.96 8.50
CA LYS A 507 -28.39 -2.12 9.11
C LYS A 507 -28.50 -2.34 10.63
#